data_99d427a73ec4c73e272fb79eea2ef9fe
#
_entry.id   99d427a73ec4c73e272fb79eea2ef9fe
#
_cell.length_a   1.000
_cell.length_b   1.000
_cell.length_c   1.000
_cell.angle_alpha   90.00
_cell.angle_beta   90.00
_cell.angle_gamma   90.00
#
_symmetry.space_group_name_H-M   'P 1'
#
loop_
_entity.id
_entity.type
_entity.pdbx_description
1 polymer ?
#
loop_
_entity_poly.entity_id
_entity_poly.type
_entity_poly.pdbx_seq_one_letter_code
_entity_poly.pdbx_strand_id
1 'polypeptide(L)'
;MSKIKTDAIETRAGGTSVLTIGTATQTIKLPGGTPGADKVLTSNATGEASWAAAAAGGLTQFSQWRLTTGFTGAAAPISTNLVEVASPVGFGKKPPEAAGGANSMAIDVSGNFTFPSTGYWLIDFHSNCNGTANVFYRNIRIFTTTNNSTYVEAANGYSAIGISAAGTWYWGADARYIFDVTDTANCKVQFQVQVSGGTVTTVGNTDYNQTYMTFLRLADT
;
A
#
# COMPACT_ATOMS: atom_id res chain seq x y z
N MET A 1 -31.88 46.09 19.65
CA MET A 1 -30.99 44.94 19.60
C MET A 1 -29.83 45.19 20.56
N SER A 2 -29.70 44.37 21.58
CA SER A 2 -28.57 44.44 22.50
C SER A 2 -27.33 43.88 21.82
N LYS A 3 -26.31 44.70 21.68
CA LYS A 3 -24.99 44.23 21.16
C LYS A 3 -24.11 43.99 22.37
N ILE A 4 -23.59 42.74 22.48
CA ILE A 4 -22.52 42.46 23.43
C ILE A 4 -21.26 43.10 22.83
N LYS A 5 -20.84 44.22 23.44
CA LYS A 5 -19.52 44.80 23.14
C LYS A 5 -18.54 44.30 24.18
N THR A 6 -17.81 43.26 23.83
CA THR A 6 -16.69 42.81 24.63
C THR A 6 -15.55 42.46 23.70
N ASP A 7 -14.35 42.88 24.05
CA ASP A 7 -13.14 42.57 23.30
C ASP A 7 -12.58 41.19 23.69
N ALA A 8 -13.07 40.63 24.79
CA ALA A 8 -12.68 39.31 25.28
C ALA A 8 -13.80 38.68 26.11
N ILE A 9 -13.92 37.37 26.06
CA ILE A 9 -14.71 36.55 26.98
C ILE A 9 -13.69 35.89 27.91
N GLU A 10 -13.73 36.27 29.20
CA GLU A 10 -12.79 35.76 30.21
C GLU A 10 -13.46 34.76 31.14
N THR A 11 -12.67 33.86 31.70
CA THR A 11 -13.14 32.99 32.79
C THR A 11 -13.29 33.81 34.07
N ARG A 12 -14.27 33.48 34.91
CA ARG A 12 -14.62 34.18 36.16
C ARG A 12 -13.47 34.30 37.19
N ALA A 13 -12.35 33.64 36.99
CA ALA A 13 -11.23 33.56 37.92
C ALA A 13 -9.97 34.32 37.43
N GLY A 14 -10.10 35.37 36.60
CA GLY A 14 -8.95 36.17 36.15
C GLY A 14 -7.98 35.42 35.24
N GLY A 15 -8.50 34.44 34.49
CA GLY A 15 -7.72 33.63 33.59
C GLY A 15 -7.54 34.26 32.19
N THR A 16 -6.80 33.59 31.37
CA THR A 16 -6.53 33.96 29.99
C THR A 16 -7.82 34.03 29.16
N SER A 17 -7.96 34.99 28.28
CA SER A 17 -9.11 35.12 27.36
C SER A 17 -9.36 33.81 26.61
N VAL A 18 -10.60 33.33 26.66
CA VAL A 18 -11.02 32.07 26.04
C VAL A 18 -11.33 32.25 24.56
N LEU A 19 -11.75 33.47 24.18
CA LEU A 19 -12.06 33.83 22.79
C LEU A 19 -11.76 35.32 22.57
N THR A 20 -10.95 35.60 21.55
CA THR A 20 -10.71 36.98 21.11
C THR A 20 -11.26 37.17 19.70
N ILE A 21 -12.15 38.10 19.52
CA ILE A 21 -12.71 38.47 18.21
C ILE A 21 -12.03 39.77 17.76
N GLY A 22 -11.26 39.69 16.69
CA GLY A 22 -10.58 40.85 16.11
C GLY A 22 -11.60 41.80 15.44
N THR A 23 -11.54 43.08 15.77
CA THR A 23 -12.49 44.11 15.28
C THR A 23 -12.17 44.56 13.85
N ALA A 24 -10.93 44.45 13.40
CA ALA A 24 -10.50 44.96 12.09
C ALA A 24 -10.81 44.02 10.93
N THR A 25 -10.84 42.69 11.16
CA THR A 25 -10.97 41.69 10.12
C THR A 25 -12.06 40.64 10.40
N GLN A 26 -12.83 40.79 11.46
CA GLN A 26 -13.83 39.81 11.92
C GLN A 26 -13.28 38.38 12.08
N THR A 27 -12.03 38.26 12.48
CA THR A 27 -11.37 36.98 12.69
C THR A 27 -11.56 36.50 14.11
N ILE A 28 -11.90 35.23 14.27
CA ILE A 28 -11.93 34.53 15.55
C ILE A 28 -10.54 33.98 15.80
N LYS A 29 -9.87 34.44 16.87
CA LYS A 29 -8.61 33.83 17.32
C LYS A 29 -8.93 32.89 18.49
N LEU A 30 -8.61 31.65 18.35
CA LEU A 30 -8.70 30.66 19.43
C LEU A 30 -7.33 30.59 20.13
N PRO A 31 -7.24 31.04 21.40
CA PRO A 31 -6.03 30.87 22.18
C PRO A 31 -5.93 29.42 22.58
N GLY A 32 -4.88 28.75 22.16
CA GLY A 32 -4.64 27.35 22.47
C GLY A 32 -3.64 26.80 21.46
N GLY A 33 -2.39 26.64 21.87
CA GLY A 33 -1.30 26.26 20.99
C GLY A 33 -0.82 27.40 20.09
N THR A 34 0.11 27.11 19.20
CA THR A 34 0.67 28.11 18.26
C THR A 34 0.06 27.87 16.89
N PRO A 35 -0.87 28.72 16.42
CA PRO A 35 -1.34 28.67 15.04
C PRO A 35 -0.15 28.91 14.10
N GLY A 36 -0.18 28.33 12.91
CA GLY A 36 0.85 28.50 11.89
C GLY A 36 0.39 27.98 10.55
N ALA A 37 1.17 28.24 9.51
CA ALA A 37 0.95 27.61 8.22
C ALA A 37 0.94 26.09 8.39
N ASP A 38 0.12 25.39 7.61
CA ASP A 38 -0.01 23.94 7.60
C ASP A 38 -0.51 23.29 8.92
N LYS A 39 -1.11 24.09 9.82
CA LYS A 39 -1.79 23.57 11.00
C LYS A 39 -3.30 23.55 10.83
N VAL A 40 -3.93 22.53 11.37
CA VAL A 40 -5.37 22.37 11.45
C VAL A 40 -5.84 22.40 12.90
N LEU A 41 -7.04 22.92 13.13
CA LEU A 41 -7.65 22.85 14.45
C LEU A 41 -8.24 21.45 14.63
N THR A 42 -7.72 20.71 15.58
CA THR A 42 -8.18 19.35 15.92
C THR A 42 -8.81 19.34 17.31
N SER A 43 -9.76 18.45 17.56
CA SER A 43 -10.28 18.19 18.91
C SER A 43 -9.76 16.84 19.43
N ASN A 44 -9.55 16.76 20.75
CA ASN A 44 -9.30 15.51 21.44
C ASN A 44 -10.63 14.82 21.84
N ALA A 45 -10.53 13.65 22.47
CA ALA A 45 -11.69 12.88 22.93
C ALA A 45 -12.54 13.60 24.00
N THR A 46 -12.00 14.61 24.68
CA THR A 46 -12.71 15.45 25.67
C THR A 46 -13.34 16.70 25.06
N GLY A 47 -13.19 16.90 23.74
CA GLY A 47 -13.74 18.05 23.00
C GLY A 47 -12.89 19.31 23.08
N GLU A 48 -11.67 19.25 23.62
CA GLU A 48 -10.74 20.37 23.61
C GLU A 48 -10.08 20.53 22.25
N ALA A 49 -10.08 21.74 21.72
CA ALA A 49 -9.49 22.06 20.43
C ALA A 49 -8.06 22.59 20.56
N SER A 50 -7.17 22.10 19.71
CA SER A 50 -5.78 22.53 19.63
C SER A 50 -5.28 22.58 18.19
N TRP A 51 -4.26 23.43 17.93
CA TRP A 51 -3.60 23.51 16.65
C TRP A 51 -2.58 22.37 16.52
N ALA A 52 -2.82 21.43 15.62
CA ALA A 52 -1.92 20.33 15.30
C ALA A 52 -1.38 20.47 13.87
N ALA A 53 -0.26 19.85 13.58
CA ALA A 53 0.17 19.69 12.19
C ALA A 53 -0.93 18.95 11.41
N ALA A 54 -1.23 19.43 10.21
CA ALA A 54 -2.08 18.66 9.31
C ALA A 54 -1.46 17.26 9.13
N ALA A 55 -2.30 16.24 9.19
CA ALA A 55 -1.83 14.91 8.84
C ALA A 55 -1.19 14.98 7.44
N ALA A 56 0.00 14.44 7.29
CA ALA A 56 0.64 14.39 5.98
C ALA A 56 -0.30 13.65 5.02
N GLY A 57 -0.85 14.37 4.05
CA GLY A 57 -1.66 13.77 2.99
C GLY A 57 -0.78 12.90 2.09
N GLY A 58 -1.38 11.91 1.44
CA GLY A 58 -0.70 11.04 0.50
C GLY A 58 -0.60 9.59 0.98
N LEU A 59 0.17 8.80 0.25
CA LEU A 59 0.39 7.39 0.59
C LEU A 59 1.16 7.27 1.90
N THR A 60 0.55 6.66 2.90
CA THR A 60 1.15 6.48 4.22
C THR A 60 2.00 5.22 4.29
N GLN A 61 1.63 4.20 3.52
CA GLN A 61 2.32 2.91 3.47
C GLN A 61 2.31 2.38 2.05
N PHE A 62 3.46 1.93 1.57
CA PHE A 62 3.59 1.17 0.33
C PHE A 62 4.83 0.29 0.39
N SER A 63 4.79 -0.79 -0.35
CA SER A 63 5.89 -1.75 -0.47
C SER A 63 5.85 -2.35 -1.87
N GLN A 64 7.02 -2.58 -2.46
CA GLN A 64 7.14 -3.26 -3.74
C GLN A 64 8.15 -4.38 -3.62
N TRP A 65 7.79 -5.54 -4.13
CA TRP A 65 8.60 -6.75 -4.12
C TRP A 65 8.85 -7.23 -5.54
N ARG A 66 10.03 -7.73 -5.81
CA ARG A 66 10.38 -8.29 -7.12
C ARG A 66 10.91 -9.71 -7.01
N LEU A 67 10.69 -10.46 -8.07
CA LEU A 67 11.35 -11.73 -8.31
C LEU A 67 12.77 -11.45 -8.83
N THR A 68 13.78 -11.90 -8.13
CA THR A 68 15.20 -11.68 -8.49
C THR A 68 15.73 -12.72 -9.46
N THR A 69 15.27 -13.96 -9.32
CA THR A 69 15.67 -15.09 -10.17
C THR A 69 14.41 -15.75 -10.72
N GLY A 70 14.36 -15.93 -12.03
CA GLY A 70 13.24 -16.57 -12.71
C GLY A 70 13.09 -18.05 -12.36
N PHE A 71 11.91 -18.61 -12.62
CA PHE A 71 11.61 -20.02 -12.49
C PHE A 71 10.81 -20.53 -13.69
N THR A 72 10.90 -21.82 -13.98
CA THR A 72 10.18 -22.46 -15.07
C THR A 72 8.99 -23.25 -14.53
N GLY A 73 7.85 -23.16 -15.24
CA GLY A 73 6.62 -23.86 -14.89
C GLY A 73 5.75 -23.11 -13.93
N ALA A 74 4.91 -23.84 -13.20
CA ALA A 74 3.96 -23.29 -12.23
C ALA A 74 4.63 -23.03 -10.87
N ALA A 75 4.09 -22.08 -10.13
CA ALA A 75 4.40 -21.84 -8.70
C ALA A 75 3.10 -21.52 -7.95
N ALA A 76 2.85 -22.23 -6.86
CA ALA A 76 1.62 -22.09 -6.07
C ALA A 76 1.90 -22.30 -4.57
N PRO A 77 2.31 -21.23 -3.85
CA PRO A 77 2.63 -19.89 -4.31
C PRO A 77 4.08 -19.69 -4.80
N ILE A 78 4.39 -18.46 -5.27
CA ILE A 78 5.78 -18.00 -5.42
C ILE A 78 6.30 -17.72 -4.02
N SER A 79 7.30 -18.49 -3.56
CA SER A 79 7.81 -18.43 -2.18
C SER A 79 9.31 -18.17 -2.08
N THR A 80 10.02 -18.14 -3.22
CA THR A 80 11.48 -17.99 -3.25
C THR A 80 11.88 -16.86 -4.20
N ASN A 81 13.10 -16.37 -4.01
CA ASN A 81 13.71 -15.32 -4.84
C ASN A 81 12.91 -14.00 -4.88
N LEU A 82 12.11 -13.74 -3.85
CA LEU A 82 11.37 -12.50 -3.67
C LEU A 82 12.14 -11.59 -2.72
N VAL A 83 12.38 -10.35 -3.15
CA VAL A 83 13.01 -9.33 -2.31
C VAL A 83 12.23 -8.03 -2.38
N GLU A 84 12.19 -7.30 -1.28
CA GLU A 84 11.69 -5.94 -1.29
C GLU A 84 12.60 -5.02 -2.11
N VAL A 85 11.99 -4.21 -2.98
CA VAL A 85 12.74 -3.37 -3.91
C VAL A 85 13.49 -2.28 -3.15
N ALA A 86 14.81 -2.37 -3.14
CA ALA A 86 15.71 -1.38 -2.54
C ALA A 86 16.58 -0.66 -3.58
N SER A 87 16.59 -1.14 -4.83
CA SER A 87 17.39 -0.61 -5.93
C SER A 87 16.53 -0.44 -7.19
N PRO A 88 16.69 0.62 -7.96
CA PRO A 88 17.55 1.78 -7.67
C PRO A 88 17.08 2.54 -6.41
N VAL A 89 18.02 3.23 -5.76
CA VAL A 89 17.77 3.98 -4.51
C VAL A 89 16.63 4.98 -4.68
N GLY A 90 15.69 4.98 -3.72
CA GLY A 90 14.54 5.88 -3.73
C GLY A 90 13.26 5.26 -4.29
N PHE A 91 13.29 4.00 -4.76
CA PHE A 91 12.13 3.30 -5.28
C PHE A 91 11.73 2.10 -4.41
N GLY A 92 10.45 1.73 -4.49
CA GLY A 92 9.91 0.47 -3.99
C GLY A 92 9.46 0.44 -2.54
N LYS A 93 9.80 1.46 -1.74
CA LYS A 93 9.33 1.60 -0.36
C LYS A 93 9.26 3.06 0.07
N LYS A 94 8.46 3.32 1.09
CA LYS A 94 8.35 4.67 1.66
C LYS A 94 9.64 5.05 2.39
N PRO A 95 10.36 6.11 1.95
CA PRO A 95 11.48 6.66 2.73
C PRO A 95 10.98 7.19 4.08
N PRO A 96 11.78 7.14 5.16
CA PRO A 96 13.18 6.73 5.23
C PRO A 96 13.43 5.29 5.70
N GLU A 97 12.42 4.40 5.59
CA GLU A 97 12.52 3.07 6.19
C GLU A 97 13.50 2.14 5.46
N ALA A 98 14.26 1.38 6.24
CA ALA A 98 15.05 0.27 5.73
C ALA A 98 14.12 -0.86 5.24
N ALA A 99 14.61 -1.73 4.35
CA ALA A 99 13.88 -2.95 3.96
C ALA A 99 13.45 -3.73 5.21
N GLY A 100 12.20 -4.19 5.25
CA GLY A 100 11.63 -4.86 6.42
C GLY A 100 11.24 -3.91 7.57
N GLY A 101 11.17 -2.59 7.34
CA GLY A 101 10.68 -1.63 8.33
C GLY A 101 9.20 -1.85 8.71
N ALA A 102 8.75 -1.19 9.78
CA ALA A 102 7.41 -1.38 10.35
C ALA A 102 6.23 -1.08 9.40
N ASN A 103 6.51 -0.39 8.29
CA ASN A 103 5.50 -0.05 7.26
C ASN A 103 5.64 -0.88 5.98
N SER A 104 6.51 -1.88 5.96
CA SER A 104 6.74 -2.76 4.81
C SER A 104 5.95 -4.06 4.95
N MET A 105 5.57 -4.65 3.81
CA MET A 105 5.08 -6.02 3.78
C MET A 105 6.17 -6.98 4.27
N ALA A 106 5.77 -8.03 4.97
CA ALA A 106 6.64 -9.15 5.32
C ALA A 106 6.21 -10.40 4.56
N ILE A 107 7.16 -11.29 4.24
CA ILE A 107 6.88 -12.58 3.59
C ILE A 107 7.44 -13.71 4.44
N ASP A 108 6.69 -14.80 4.58
CA ASP A 108 7.16 -16.03 5.20
C ASP A 108 7.77 -17.02 4.19
N VAL A 109 8.35 -18.09 4.69
CA VAL A 109 8.99 -19.15 3.86
C VAL A 109 7.99 -19.89 2.95
N SER A 110 6.70 -19.78 3.23
CA SER A 110 5.62 -20.38 2.43
C SER A 110 5.08 -19.43 1.36
N GLY A 111 5.61 -18.21 1.25
CA GLY A 111 5.16 -17.22 0.27
C GLY A 111 3.92 -16.44 0.68
N ASN A 112 3.59 -16.40 1.97
CA ASN A 112 2.50 -15.61 2.50
C ASN A 112 2.98 -14.21 2.84
N PHE A 113 2.39 -13.21 2.23
CA PHE A 113 2.63 -11.81 2.57
C PHE A 113 1.70 -11.36 3.70
N THR A 114 2.28 -10.68 4.68
CA THR A 114 1.61 -10.09 5.84
C THR A 114 1.60 -8.58 5.70
N PHE A 115 0.44 -7.98 5.96
CA PHE A 115 0.25 -6.53 5.93
C PHE A 115 0.76 -5.90 7.23
N PRO A 116 1.43 -4.72 7.16
CA PRO A 116 1.93 -4.04 8.35
C PRO A 116 0.82 -3.36 9.18
N SER A 117 -0.33 -3.07 8.56
CA SER A 117 -1.49 -2.45 9.23
C SER A 117 -2.80 -2.86 8.56
N THR A 118 -3.90 -2.66 9.28
CA THR A 118 -5.26 -2.74 8.72
C THR A 118 -5.51 -1.61 7.72
N GLY A 119 -6.53 -1.74 6.89
CA GLY A 119 -6.93 -0.74 5.90
C GLY A 119 -7.25 -1.35 4.54
N TYR A 120 -7.65 -0.50 3.61
CA TYR A 120 -7.85 -0.87 2.22
C TYR A 120 -6.53 -0.83 1.46
N TRP A 121 -6.11 -1.98 0.95
CA TRP A 121 -4.85 -2.14 0.23
C TRP A 121 -5.08 -2.44 -1.24
N LEU A 122 -4.50 -1.63 -2.12
CA LEU A 122 -4.35 -1.99 -3.53
C LEU A 122 -3.17 -2.95 -3.67
N ILE A 123 -3.44 -4.10 -4.26
CA ILE A 123 -2.47 -5.14 -4.59
C ILE A 123 -2.39 -5.21 -6.10
N ASP A 124 -1.20 -5.02 -6.65
CA ASP A 124 -0.92 -5.12 -8.09
C ASP A 124 0.14 -6.18 -8.32
N PHE A 125 -0.16 -7.16 -9.14
CA PHE A 125 0.75 -8.23 -9.53
C PHE A 125 1.00 -8.18 -11.02
N HIS A 126 2.21 -7.82 -11.40
CA HIS A 126 2.70 -7.86 -12.77
C HIS A 126 3.70 -9.02 -12.93
N SER A 127 3.60 -9.73 -14.04
CA SER A 127 4.55 -10.81 -14.28
C SER A 127 4.85 -10.98 -15.76
N ASN A 128 6.12 -10.83 -16.12
CA ASN A 128 6.65 -11.18 -17.42
C ASN A 128 7.08 -12.63 -17.47
N CYS A 129 6.93 -13.21 -18.64
CA CYS A 129 7.44 -14.56 -18.92
C CYS A 129 8.04 -14.64 -20.33
N ASN A 130 8.80 -15.69 -20.55
CA ASN A 130 9.26 -16.06 -21.88
C ASN A 130 9.11 -17.58 -22.10
N GLY A 131 9.16 -17.97 -23.36
CA GLY A 131 9.09 -19.37 -23.76
C GLY A 131 9.44 -19.56 -25.21
N THR A 132 9.70 -20.82 -25.58
CA THR A 132 10.05 -21.24 -26.94
C THR A 132 9.03 -22.20 -27.55
N ALA A 133 7.94 -22.51 -26.82
CA ALA A 133 6.87 -23.41 -27.24
C ALA A 133 5.50 -22.79 -26.98
N ASN A 134 4.52 -23.18 -27.78
CA ASN A 134 3.13 -22.75 -27.59
C ASN A 134 2.58 -23.28 -26.26
N VAL A 135 1.91 -22.41 -25.51
CA VAL A 135 1.09 -22.76 -24.36
C VAL A 135 -0.29 -22.13 -24.49
N PHE A 136 -1.32 -22.91 -24.15
CA PHE A 136 -2.69 -22.43 -24.28
C PHE A 136 -2.98 -21.22 -23.39
N TYR A 137 -2.45 -21.27 -22.15
CA TYR A 137 -2.54 -20.14 -21.24
C TYR A 137 -1.40 -20.17 -20.22
N ARG A 138 -1.06 -18.98 -19.76
CA ARG A 138 -0.40 -18.70 -18.51
C ARG A 138 -1.31 -17.81 -17.70
N ASN A 139 -1.53 -18.16 -16.45
CA ASN A 139 -2.39 -17.44 -15.54
C ASN A 139 -1.56 -16.97 -14.34
N ILE A 140 -1.60 -15.68 -14.05
CA ILE A 140 -1.09 -15.12 -12.79
C ILE A 140 -2.26 -14.84 -11.87
N ARG A 141 -2.13 -15.11 -10.58
CA ARG A 141 -3.26 -15.15 -9.66
C ARG A 141 -2.89 -14.52 -8.33
N ILE A 142 -3.83 -13.76 -7.76
CA ILE A 142 -3.78 -13.23 -6.41
C ILE A 142 -4.74 -14.05 -5.57
N PHE A 143 -4.23 -14.65 -4.49
CA PHE A 143 -5.02 -15.37 -3.50
C PHE A 143 -5.00 -14.62 -2.19
N THR A 144 -6.13 -14.46 -1.53
CA THR A 144 -6.25 -13.82 -0.23
C THR A 144 -6.90 -14.74 0.79
N THR A 145 -6.63 -14.48 2.06
CA THR A 145 -7.29 -15.13 3.18
C THR A 145 -7.62 -14.11 4.26
N THR A 146 -8.70 -14.34 5.00
CA THR A 146 -9.11 -13.56 6.17
C THR A 146 -9.06 -14.38 7.47
N ASN A 147 -8.60 -15.63 7.39
CA ASN A 147 -8.52 -16.54 8.53
C ASN A 147 -7.15 -17.24 8.64
N ASN A 148 -6.15 -16.76 7.90
CA ASN A 148 -4.78 -17.32 7.83
C ASN A 148 -4.71 -18.83 7.50
N SER A 149 -5.73 -19.37 6.86
CA SER A 149 -5.88 -20.81 6.61
C SER A 149 -6.42 -21.10 5.21
N THR A 150 -7.59 -20.59 4.88
CA THR A 150 -8.26 -20.84 3.61
C THR A 150 -7.98 -19.70 2.65
N TYR A 151 -7.26 -19.97 1.59
CA TYR A 151 -6.96 -19.01 0.54
C TYR A 151 -7.96 -19.12 -0.59
N VAL A 152 -8.49 -17.97 -1.04
CA VAL A 152 -9.44 -17.87 -2.14
C VAL A 152 -8.83 -17.01 -3.24
N GLU A 153 -9.02 -17.40 -4.49
CA GLU A 153 -8.61 -16.59 -5.64
C GLU A 153 -9.40 -15.29 -5.68
N ALA A 154 -8.71 -14.16 -5.55
CA ALA A 154 -9.29 -12.83 -5.53
C ALA A 154 -9.22 -12.14 -6.89
N ALA A 155 -8.15 -12.39 -7.66
CA ALA A 155 -7.98 -11.84 -9.00
C ALA A 155 -7.03 -12.71 -9.82
N ASN A 156 -7.17 -12.62 -11.13
CA ASN A 156 -6.25 -13.27 -12.06
C ASN A 156 -6.04 -12.45 -13.34
N GLY A 157 -4.94 -12.76 -14.03
CA GLY A 157 -4.63 -12.24 -15.35
C GLY A 157 -4.11 -13.37 -16.25
N TYR A 158 -4.61 -13.42 -17.47
CA TYR A 158 -4.23 -14.44 -18.44
C TYR A 158 -3.37 -13.88 -19.55
N SER A 159 -2.41 -14.68 -20.01
CA SER A 159 -1.77 -14.50 -21.30
C SER A 159 -1.72 -15.83 -22.05
N ALA A 160 -1.99 -15.79 -23.35
CA ALA A 160 -1.80 -16.92 -24.23
C ALA A 160 -0.47 -16.78 -24.97
N ILE A 161 0.23 -17.87 -25.14
CA ILE A 161 1.55 -17.89 -25.80
C ILE A 161 1.41 -18.61 -27.13
N GLY A 162 1.25 -17.84 -28.21
CA GLY A 162 1.29 -18.33 -29.57
C GLY A 162 2.64 -18.01 -30.20
N ILE A 163 3.38 -19.03 -30.64
CA ILE A 163 4.67 -18.89 -31.29
C ILE A 163 4.48 -19.12 -32.78
N SER A 164 4.80 -18.13 -33.61
CA SER A 164 4.69 -18.20 -35.07
C SER A 164 6.01 -18.50 -35.78
N ALA A 165 7.14 -18.38 -35.07
CA ALA A 165 8.48 -18.62 -35.62
C ALA A 165 9.42 -19.12 -34.53
N ALA A 166 10.53 -19.75 -34.91
CA ALA A 166 11.58 -20.15 -33.98
C ALA A 166 12.16 -18.92 -33.24
N GLY A 167 12.35 -19.04 -31.94
CA GLY A 167 12.91 -17.97 -31.10
C GLY A 167 12.33 -17.98 -29.69
N THR A 168 12.82 -17.05 -28.89
CA THR A 168 12.29 -16.77 -27.54
C THR A 168 11.30 -15.62 -27.63
N TRP A 169 10.10 -15.87 -27.14
CA TRP A 169 9.02 -14.87 -27.14
C TRP A 169 8.74 -14.44 -25.70
N TYR A 170 8.33 -13.17 -25.53
CA TYR A 170 8.07 -12.57 -24.24
C TYR A 170 6.62 -12.12 -24.14
N TRP A 171 6.00 -12.34 -22.97
CA TRP A 171 4.61 -11.95 -22.69
C TRP A 171 4.51 -11.43 -21.26
N GLY A 172 3.52 -10.59 -21.03
CA GLY A 172 3.16 -10.08 -19.71
C GLY A 172 1.72 -10.38 -19.36
N ALA A 173 1.42 -10.38 -18.08
CA ALA A 173 0.07 -10.38 -17.53
C ALA A 173 0.04 -9.53 -16.27
N ASP A 174 -1.15 -8.98 -15.99
CA ASP A 174 -1.44 -8.16 -14.82
C ASP A 174 -2.66 -8.70 -14.09
N ALA A 175 -2.62 -8.67 -12.75
CA ALA A 175 -3.75 -8.93 -11.90
C ALA A 175 -3.77 -7.86 -10.79
N ARG A 176 -4.96 -7.36 -10.46
CA ARG A 176 -5.12 -6.28 -9.49
C ARG A 176 -6.32 -6.54 -8.60
N TYR A 177 -6.17 -6.22 -7.32
CA TYR A 177 -7.23 -6.39 -6.33
C TYR A 177 -7.15 -5.33 -5.24
N ILE A 178 -8.29 -4.90 -4.71
CA ILE A 178 -8.37 -4.08 -3.50
C ILE A 178 -8.84 -4.99 -2.38
N PHE A 179 -8.02 -5.11 -1.34
CA PHE A 179 -8.26 -5.99 -0.20
C PHE A 179 -8.51 -5.16 1.06
N ASP A 180 -9.65 -5.43 1.72
CA ASP A 180 -9.96 -4.89 3.05
C ASP A 180 -9.25 -5.74 4.10
N VAL A 181 -8.17 -5.22 4.65
CA VAL A 181 -7.37 -5.88 5.69
C VAL A 181 -7.88 -5.45 7.04
N THR A 182 -8.77 -6.24 7.61
CA THR A 182 -9.39 -5.98 8.93
C THR A 182 -8.57 -6.51 10.11
N ASP A 183 -7.67 -7.46 9.86
CA ASP A 183 -6.81 -8.09 10.87
C ASP A 183 -5.49 -8.54 10.22
N THR A 184 -4.37 -7.97 10.66
CA THR A 184 -3.05 -8.28 10.12
C THR A 184 -2.53 -9.68 10.49
N ALA A 185 -3.05 -10.29 11.56
CA ALA A 185 -2.70 -11.66 11.93
C ALA A 185 -3.32 -12.68 10.98
N ASN A 186 -4.55 -12.43 10.53
CA ASN A 186 -5.35 -13.37 9.75
C ASN A 186 -5.45 -13.04 8.25
N CYS A 187 -5.39 -11.76 7.89
CA CYS A 187 -5.40 -11.34 6.49
C CYS A 187 -4.01 -11.50 5.86
N LYS A 188 -3.94 -12.34 4.83
CA LYS A 188 -2.70 -12.62 4.08
C LYS A 188 -2.98 -12.62 2.58
N VAL A 189 -1.92 -12.49 1.79
CA VAL A 189 -1.98 -12.61 0.34
C VAL A 189 -0.86 -13.50 -0.19
N GLN A 190 -1.16 -14.26 -1.24
CA GLN A 190 -0.23 -15.11 -1.99
C GLN A 190 -0.31 -14.79 -3.47
N PHE A 191 0.80 -15.01 -4.17
CA PHE A 191 0.88 -14.87 -5.62
C PHE A 191 1.21 -16.21 -6.26
N GLN A 192 0.47 -16.57 -7.29
CA GLN A 192 0.63 -17.84 -7.95
C GLN A 192 0.78 -17.67 -9.46
N VAL A 193 1.49 -18.58 -10.08
CA VAL A 193 1.59 -18.74 -11.54
C VAL A 193 1.15 -20.13 -11.90
N GLN A 194 0.21 -20.24 -12.83
CA GLN A 194 -0.23 -21.49 -13.43
C GLN A 194 0.06 -21.46 -14.93
N VAL A 195 0.49 -22.58 -15.48
CA VAL A 195 0.72 -22.76 -16.92
C VAL A 195 0.03 -24.01 -17.41
N SER A 196 -0.52 -23.98 -18.62
CA SER A 196 -1.24 -25.11 -19.21
C SER A 196 -0.35 -26.24 -19.75
N GLY A 197 0.95 -26.01 -19.74
CA GLY A 197 1.96 -26.95 -20.27
C GLY A 197 3.09 -26.19 -20.98
N GLY A 198 4.06 -26.94 -21.48
CA GLY A 198 5.21 -26.36 -22.14
C GLY A 198 6.26 -25.80 -21.16
N THR A 199 7.31 -25.24 -21.73
CA THR A 199 8.41 -24.64 -20.98
C THR A 199 8.24 -23.12 -20.98
N VAL A 200 7.64 -22.59 -19.93
CA VAL A 200 7.47 -21.15 -19.72
C VAL A 200 8.29 -20.76 -18.51
N THR A 201 9.16 -19.77 -18.69
CA THR A 201 9.94 -19.19 -17.61
C THR A 201 9.30 -17.88 -17.19
N THR A 202 8.92 -17.77 -15.93
CA THR A 202 8.60 -16.50 -15.27
C THR A 202 9.90 -15.76 -15.04
N VAL A 203 10.01 -14.54 -15.56
CA VAL A 203 11.27 -13.80 -15.60
C VAL A 203 11.48 -13.04 -14.31
N GLY A 204 12.64 -13.23 -13.68
CA GLY A 204 13.14 -12.44 -12.55
C GLY A 204 14.33 -11.57 -12.95
N ASN A 205 14.60 -10.51 -12.17
CA ASN A 205 15.77 -9.66 -12.36
C ASN A 205 16.12 -8.95 -11.05
N THR A 206 17.44 -8.84 -10.75
CA THR A 206 17.92 -8.17 -9.53
C THR A 206 17.89 -6.65 -9.61
N ASP A 207 17.98 -6.08 -10.81
CA ASP A 207 18.24 -4.65 -10.99
C ASP A 207 16.97 -3.85 -11.32
N TYR A 208 16.01 -4.48 -12.02
CA TYR A 208 14.75 -3.85 -12.41
C TYR A 208 13.56 -4.82 -12.35
N ASN A 209 12.37 -4.25 -12.34
CA ASN A 209 11.13 -5.01 -12.18
C ASN A 209 10.72 -5.71 -13.49
N GLN A 210 10.74 -7.03 -13.49
CA GLN A 210 10.18 -7.89 -14.54
C GLN A 210 8.93 -8.59 -14.05
N THR A 211 9.04 -9.29 -12.92
CA THR A 211 7.92 -9.85 -12.17
C THR A 211 7.95 -9.22 -10.79
N TYR A 212 6.87 -8.55 -10.41
CA TYR A 212 6.83 -7.76 -9.19
C TYR A 212 5.41 -7.63 -8.62
N MET A 213 5.34 -7.35 -7.34
CA MET A 213 4.12 -7.10 -6.57
C MET A 213 4.22 -5.71 -5.94
N THR A 214 3.16 -4.92 -6.07
CA THR A 214 3.07 -3.59 -5.46
C THR A 214 1.90 -3.56 -4.48
N PHE A 215 2.14 -2.99 -3.31
CA PHE A 215 1.17 -2.84 -2.25
C PHE A 215 1.06 -1.36 -1.88
N LEU A 216 -0.14 -0.79 -1.98
CA LEU A 216 -0.41 0.60 -1.61
C LEU A 216 -1.57 0.64 -0.63
N ARG A 217 -1.35 1.21 0.55
CA ARG A 217 -2.43 1.45 1.50
C ARG A 217 -3.20 2.71 1.07
N LEU A 218 -4.47 2.54 0.77
CA LEU A 218 -5.32 3.61 0.24
C LEU A 218 -6.02 4.39 1.34
N ALA A 219 -6.54 3.69 2.37
CA ALA A 219 -7.35 4.28 3.44
C ALA A 219 -7.38 3.36 4.68
N ASP A 220 -7.92 3.88 5.77
CA ASP A 220 -8.32 3.09 6.94
C ASP A 220 -9.58 2.25 6.63
N THR A 221 -9.77 1.16 7.38
CA THR A 221 -11.00 0.33 7.38
C THR A 221 -12.09 1.04 8.17
#